data_c43650d810d22cc65d02990695b97c50
#
_entry.id   c43650d810d22cc65d02990695b97c50
#
_cell.length_a   1.000
_cell.length_b   1.000
_cell.length_c   1.000
_cell.angle_alpha   90.00
_cell.angle_beta   90.00
_cell.angle_gamma   90.00
#
_symmetry.space_group_name_H-M   'P 1'
#
loop_
_entity.id
_entity.type
_entity.pdbx_description
1 polymer ?
#
loop_
_entity_poly.entity_id
_entity_poly.type
_entity_poly.pdbx_seq_one_letter_code
_entity_poly.pdbx_strand_id
1 'polypeptide(L)'
;DVLGSRGLGDVYKRQIEKYYSQMKEWFKYVDKYTVDGLLKRWPDTKYRDWYLGDWLAPMGVDAGNQASVDLVSNCFISECLSTMYKTALTLGNKEEAEEFAIRREKLNKLIHQTFYRADEGIYSTGSQLDMCYPMLVGVVPDSLYNKVKENVVTMTEEKYKGHIAVGLVGVPILTEWAVRNKQVDFFYQMMKKRDYPGYLYMICLLYTSDA
;
A
#
# COMPACT_ATOMS: atom_id res chain seq x y z
N ASP A 1 -33.09 -15.54 15.99
CA ASP A 1 -31.74 -15.25 15.48
C ASP A 1 -31.55 -13.85 14.91
N VAL A 2 -32.14 -12.87 15.55
CA VAL A 2 -32.06 -11.46 15.15
C VAL A 2 -30.96 -10.70 15.91
N LEU A 3 -30.29 -11.34 16.86
CA LEU A 3 -29.27 -10.72 17.72
C LEU A 3 -27.84 -10.73 17.12
N GLY A 4 -27.57 -11.54 16.09
CA GLY A 4 -26.20 -11.70 15.58
C GLY A 4 -25.70 -10.54 14.74
N SER A 5 -26.43 -10.09 13.73
CA SER A 5 -25.92 -9.11 12.75
C SER A 5 -26.10 -7.64 13.15
N ARG A 6 -27.22 -7.31 13.81
CA ARG A 6 -27.46 -5.94 14.29
C ARG A 6 -26.58 -5.60 15.51
N GLY A 7 -26.41 -6.55 16.44
CA GLY A 7 -25.59 -6.34 17.63
C GLY A 7 -24.10 -6.13 17.33
N LEU A 8 -23.53 -6.87 16.38
CA LEU A 8 -22.14 -6.68 15.94
C LEU A 8 -21.93 -5.34 15.25
N GLY A 9 -22.83 -4.94 14.36
CA GLY A 9 -22.78 -3.63 13.69
C GLY A 9 -22.78 -2.46 14.69
N ASP A 10 -23.61 -2.54 15.72
CA ASP A 10 -23.69 -1.50 16.77
C ASP A 10 -22.47 -1.48 17.68
N VAL A 11 -21.86 -2.65 17.95
CA VAL A 11 -20.61 -2.72 18.72
C VAL A 11 -19.47 -2.09 17.95
N TYR A 12 -19.29 -2.43 16.68
CA TYR A 12 -18.26 -1.83 15.83
C TYR A 12 -18.47 -0.32 15.64
N LYS A 13 -19.70 0.12 15.44
CA LYS A 13 -20.02 1.55 15.34
C LYS A 13 -19.61 2.32 16.60
N ARG A 14 -19.93 1.81 17.80
CA ARG A 14 -19.51 2.43 19.07
C ARG A 14 -18.00 2.45 19.25
N GLN A 15 -17.28 1.41 18.80
CA GLN A 15 -15.83 1.40 18.84
C GLN A 15 -15.23 2.45 17.92
N ILE A 16 -15.72 2.54 16.69
CA ILE A 16 -15.29 3.56 15.73
C ILE A 16 -15.56 4.95 16.27
N GLU A 17 -16.76 5.20 16.80
CA GLU A 17 -17.16 6.49 17.39
C GLU A 17 -16.22 6.90 18.55
N LYS A 18 -15.87 5.95 19.41
CA LYS A 18 -14.95 6.16 20.54
C LYS A 18 -13.56 6.62 20.09
N TYR A 19 -13.04 6.11 18.98
CA TYR A 19 -11.68 6.39 18.54
C TYR A 19 -11.59 7.42 17.40
N TYR A 20 -12.72 7.88 16.88
CA TYR A 20 -12.76 8.78 15.73
C TYR A 20 -11.99 10.09 15.95
N SER A 21 -12.10 10.67 17.13
CA SER A 21 -11.35 11.89 17.49
C SER A 21 -9.83 11.65 17.50
N GLN A 22 -9.37 10.52 18.05
CA GLN A 22 -7.94 10.17 18.03
C GLN A 22 -7.43 9.93 16.62
N MET A 23 -8.23 9.29 15.73
CA MET A 23 -7.88 9.13 14.33
C MET A 23 -7.69 10.49 13.64
N LYS A 24 -8.55 11.48 13.92
CA LYS A 24 -8.38 12.85 13.40
C LYS A 24 -7.13 13.54 13.95
N GLU A 25 -6.82 13.39 15.24
CA GLU A 25 -5.61 13.94 15.84
C GLU A 25 -4.34 13.34 15.24
N TRP A 26 -4.36 12.05 14.86
CA TRP A 26 -3.25 11.44 14.14
C TRP A 26 -2.98 12.13 12.79
N PHE A 27 -4.01 12.50 12.03
CA PHE A 27 -3.81 13.27 10.79
C PHE A 27 -3.20 14.65 11.06
N LYS A 28 -3.62 15.36 12.12
CA LYS A 28 -3.00 16.63 12.51
C LYS A 28 -1.52 16.46 12.86
N TYR A 29 -1.16 15.32 13.45
CA TYR A 29 0.24 15.00 13.72
C TYR A 29 1.02 14.77 12.41
N VAL A 30 0.48 13.97 11.49
CA VAL A 30 1.08 13.70 10.17
C VAL A 30 1.27 15.01 9.37
N ASP A 31 0.31 15.93 9.46
CA ASP A 31 0.37 17.21 8.75
C ASP A 31 1.58 18.07 9.12
N LYS A 32 2.13 17.91 10.31
CA LYS A 32 3.37 18.60 10.75
C LYS A 32 4.59 18.19 9.93
N TYR A 33 4.55 17.01 9.31
CA TYR A 33 5.64 16.44 8.51
C TYR A 33 5.29 16.38 7.02
N THR A 34 4.22 17.06 6.64
CA THR A 34 3.80 17.19 5.25
C THR A 34 4.44 18.42 4.63
N VAL A 35 5.20 18.24 3.57
CA VAL A 35 5.85 19.31 2.81
C VAL A 35 5.34 19.28 1.38
N ASP A 36 4.86 20.41 0.88
CA ASP A 36 4.27 20.53 -0.46
C ASP A 36 3.16 19.50 -0.73
N GLY A 37 2.39 19.17 0.32
CA GLY A 37 1.26 18.23 0.24
C GLY A 37 1.62 16.75 0.33
N LEU A 38 2.91 16.40 0.44
CA LEU A 38 3.39 15.02 0.60
C LEU A 38 3.99 14.82 1.99
N LEU A 39 3.65 13.70 2.62
CA LEU A 39 4.35 13.26 3.83
C LEU A 39 5.82 13.01 3.49
N LYS A 40 6.70 13.58 4.30
CA LYS A 40 8.15 13.40 4.21
C LYS A 40 8.69 12.76 5.49
N ARG A 41 9.90 12.22 5.39
CA ARG A 41 10.60 11.68 6.56
C ARG A 41 10.68 12.74 7.64
N TRP A 42 10.22 12.41 8.84
CA TRP A 42 10.33 13.32 9.99
C TRP A 42 11.79 13.51 10.40
N PRO A 43 12.14 14.73 10.84
CA PRO A 43 13.52 15.09 11.19
C PRO A 43 13.99 14.53 12.52
N ASP A 44 13.08 14.05 13.37
CA ASP A 44 13.40 13.52 14.68
C ASP A 44 14.36 12.34 14.58
N THR A 45 15.49 12.46 15.29
CA THR A 45 16.55 11.49 15.27
C THR A 45 16.16 10.13 15.87
N LYS A 46 15.22 10.10 16.82
CA LYS A 46 14.80 8.86 17.50
C LYS A 46 13.96 7.95 16.62
N TYR A 47 13.09 8.50 15.77
CA TYR A 47 12.17 7.75 14.92
C TYR A 47 12.46 7.92 13.41
N ARG A 48 13.50 8.63 13.06
CA ARG A 48 13.88 8.90 11.67
C ARG A 48 14.00 7.64 10.84
N ASP A 49 14.55 6.59 11.42
CA ASP A 49 14.84 5.34 10.72
C ASP A 49 13.62 4.40 10.63
N TRP A 50 12.50 4.78 11.27
CA TRP A 50 11.23 4.07 11.18
C TRP A 50 10.36 4.51 9.98
N TYR A 51 10.84 5.39 9.14
CA TYR A 51 10.22 5.76 7.87
C TYR A 51 10.73 4.84 6.77
N LEU A 52 10.20 3.60 6.73
CA LEU A 52 10.87 2.48 6.10
C LEU A 52 10.39 2.14 4.68
N GLY A 53 9.14 2.48 4.30
CA GLY A 53 8.55 1.94 3.08
C GLY A 53 8.33 0.43 3.19
N ASP A 54 8.85 -0.36 2.26
CA ASP A 54 8.83 -1.82 2.36
C ASP A 54 9.96 -2.33 3.29
N TRP A 55 9.71 -3.43 3.99
CA TRP A 55 10.67 -3.99 4.92
C TRP A 55 10.97 -5.45 4.62
N LEU A 56 12.25 -5.80 4.63
CA LEU A 56 12.76 -7.15 4.36
C LEU A 56 12.39 -7.65 2.95
N ALA A 57 12.37 -6.76 1.96
CA ALA A 57 12.19 -7.17 0.57
C ALA A 57 13.36 -8.05 0.12
N PRO A 58 13.11 -9.24 -0.45
CA PRO A 58 14.17 -10.07 -1.00
C PRO A 58 14.73 -9.47 -2.31
N MET A 59 15.84 -10.01 -2.79
CA MET A 59 16.45 -9.63 -4.08
C MET A 59 16.93 -8.18 -4.17
N GLY A 60 17.26 -7.55 -3.05
CA GLY A 60 17.85 -6.20 -3.06
C GLY A 60 16.94 -5.14 -3.68
N VAL A 61 15.63 -5.33 -3.62
CA VAL A 61 14.72 -4.19 -3.79
C VAL A 61 15.13 -3.20 -2.73
N ASP A 62 15.57 -2.01 -3.15
CA ASP A 62 16.18 -1.00 -2.30
C ASP A 62 15.24 -0.59 -1.16
N ALA A 63 15.20 -1.43 -0.11
CA ALA A 63 14.63 -1.06 1.16
C ALA A 63 15.39 0.17 1.65
N GLY A 64 14.79 1.34 1.48
CA GLY A 64 15.45 2.61 1.80
C GLY A 64 15.68 3.55 0.63
N ASN A 65 15.37 3.15 -0.62
CA ASN A 65 15.29 4.14 -1.70
C ASN A 65 14.25 5.21 -1.31
N GLN A 66 14.71 6.45 -1.18
CA GLN A 66 13.87 7.53 -0.66
C GLN A 66 12.61 7.77 -1.49
N ALA A 67 12.69 7.63 -2.82
CA ALA A 67 11.54 7.82 -3.69
C ALA A 67 10.48 6.72 -3.49
N SER A 68 10.90 5.47 -3.31
CA SER A 68 10.00 4.35 -2.98
C SER A 68 9.37 4.54 -1.60
N VAL A 69 10.18 4.88 -0.59
CA VAL A 69 9.71 5.12 0.77
C VAL A 69 8.68 6.25 0.83
N ASP A 70 8.93 7.35 0.13
CA ASP A 70 8.00 8.48 0.05
C ASP A 70 6.71 8.08 -0.67
N LEU A 71 6.79 7.36 -1.79
CA LEU A 71 5.63 6.86 -2.53
C LEU A 71 4.76 5.97 -1.65
N VAL A 72 5.35 4.92 -1.05
CA VAL A 72 4.65 3.94 -0.21
C VAL A 72 3.96 4.61 0.97
N SER A 73 4.67 5.52 1.66
CA SER A 73 4.13 6.25 2.80
C SER A 73 2.94 7.13 2.40
N ASN A 74 3.00 7.82 1.26
CA ASN A 74 1.91 8.65 0.78
C ASN A 74 0.72 7.83 0.25
N CYS A 75 0.95 6.67 -0.37
CA CYS A 75 -0.12 5.71 -0.69
C CYS A 75 -0.84 5.24 0.58
N PHE A 76 -0.10 4.98 1.66
CA PHE A 76 -0.68 4.62 2.95
C PHE A 76 -1.56 5.75 3.53
N ILE A 77 -1.12 7.01 3.44
CA ILE A 77 -1.96 8.16 3.84
C ILE A 77 -3.24 8.23 2.99
N SER A 78 -3.16 7.98 1.68
CA SER A 78 -4.34 7.91 0.81
C SER A 78 -5.33 6.82 1.24
N GLU A 79 -4.83 5.65 1.64
CA GLU A 79 -5.66 4.56 2.16
C GLU A 79 -6.29 4.93 3.51
N CYS A 80 -5.54 5.56 4.40
CA CYS A 80 -6.06 6.09 5.66
C CYS A 80 -7.17 7.13 5.44
N LEU A 81 -7.01 8.05 4.47
CA LEU A 81 -8.05 9.01 4.10
C LEU A 81 -9.31 8.32 3.55
N SER A 82 -9.16 7.25 2.76
CA SER A 82 -10.29 6.43 2.31
C SER A 82 -11.03 5.78 3.49
N THR A 83 -10.29 5.31 4.48
CA THR A 83 -10.84 4.74 5.72
C THR A 83 -11.57 5.80 6.53
N MET A 84 -11.01 7.00 6.68
CA MET A 84 -11.66 8.12 7.37
C MET A 84 -12.94 8.57 6.66
N TYR A 85 -12.93 8.63 5.33
CA TYR A 85 -14.13 8.89 4.54
C TYR A 85 -15.26 7.91 4.87
N LYS A 86 -14.98 6.61 4.82
CA LYS A 86 -15.95 5.56 5.13
C LYS A 86 -16.42 5.62 6.58
N THR A 87 -15.51 5.89 7.50
CA THR A 87 -15.77 6.03 8.93
C THR A 87 -16.70 7.21 9.19
N ALA A 88 -16.41 8.38 8.62
CA ALA A 88 -17.25 9.57 8.75
C ALA A 88 -18.66 9.33 8.21
N LEU A 89 -18.81 8.69 7.05
CA LEU A 89 -20.12 8.29 6.50
C LEU A 89 -20.87 7.36 7.46
N THR A 90 -20.20 6.36 8.03
CA THR A 90 -20.81 5.41 8.97
C THR A 90 -21.32 6.09 10.24
N LEU A 91 -20.63 7.15 10.68
CA LEU A 91 -21.01 7.96 11.83
C LEU A 91 -22.04 9.05 11.49
N GLY A 92 -22.37 9.25 10.20
CA GLY A 92 -23.30 10.29 9.74
C GLY A 92 -22.68 11.67 9.52
N ASN A 93 -21.35 11.80 9.63
CA ASN A 93 -20.59 13.04 9.48
C ASN A 93 -20.30 13.33 8.01
N LYS A 94 -21.31 13.71 7.23
CA LYS A 94 -21.20 13.87 5.78
C LYS A 94 -20.21 14.96 5.35
N GLU A 95 -20.17 16.09 6.07
CA GLU A 95 -19.26 17.20 5.76
C GLU A 95 -17.80 16.78 5.95
N GLU A 96 -17.46 16.14 7.06
CA GLU A 96 -16.10 15.60 7.29
C GLU A 96 -15.75 14.50 6.25
N ALA A 97 -16.73 13.69 5.86
CA ALA A 97 -16.49 12.68 4.81
C ALA A 97 -16.09 13.36 3.50
N GLU A 98 -16.80 14.42 3.08
CA GLU A 98 -16.44 15.16 1.88
C GLU A 98 -15.03 15.80 1.97
N GLU A 99 -14.68 16.35 3.11
CA GLU A 99 -13.33 16.89 3.36
C GLU A 99 -12.24 15.82 3.17
N PHE A 100 -12.45 14.61 3.70
CA PHE A 100 -11.51 13.49 3.51
C PHE A 100 -11.44 13.03 2.06
N ALA A 101 -12.57 13.02 1.34
CA ALA A 101 -12.61 12.66 -0.08
C ALA A 101 -11.81 13.67 -0.93
N ILE A 102 -12.05 14.96 -0.73
CA ILE A 102 -11.34 16.05 -1.43
C ILE A 102 -9.84 16.00 -1.13
N ARG A 103 -9.48 15.82 0.14
CA ARG A 103 -8.06 15.71 0.56
C ARG A 103 -7.39 14.52 -0.11
N ARG A 104 -8.05 13.36 -0.16
CA ARG A 104 -7.54 12.16 -0.81
C ARG A 104 -7.35 12.38 -2.31
N GLU A 105 -8.31 12.99 -2.99
CA GLU A 105 -8.20 13.27 -4.43
C GLU A 105 -7.00 14.18 -4.74
N LYS A 106 -6.81 15.24 -3.97
CA LYS A 106 -5.65 16.14 -4.10
C LYS A 106 -4.34 15.38 -3.88
N LEU A 107 -4.27 14.57 -2.84
CA LEU A 107 -3.08 13.75 -2.54
C LEU A 107 -2.79 12.77 -3.67
N ASN A 108 -3.79 12.05 -4.18
CA ASN A 108 -3.62 11.08 -5.26
C ASN A 108 -3.11 11.74 -6.55
N LYS A 109 -3.62 12.91 -6.92
CA LYS A 109 -3.11 13.68 -8.06
C LYS A 109 -1.63 14.06 -7.85
N LEU A 110 -1.28 14.50 -6.66
CA LEU A 110 0.08 14.90 -6.34
C LEU A 110 1.06 13.71 -6.33
N ILE A 111 0.64 12.56 -5.78
CA ILE A 111 1.41 11.31 -5.84
C ILE A 111 1.68 10.93 -7.29
N HIS A 112 0.64 10.95 -8.15
CA HIS A 112 0.82 10.65 -9.56
C HIS A 112 1.81 11.58 -10.23
N GLN A 113 1.65 12.89 -10.06
CA GLN A 113 2.52 13.91 -10.67
C GLN A 113 3.98 13.79 -10.21
N THR A 114 4.20 13.38 -8.97
CA THR A 114 5.54 13.33 -8.36
C THR A 114 6.29 12.04 -8.69
N PHE A 115 5.59 10.92 -8.71
CA PHE A 115 6.24 9.60 -8.73
C PHE A 115 6.06 8.82 -10.02
N TYR A 116 5.15 9.24 -10.91
CA TYR A 116 4.96 8.55 -12.18
C TYR A 116 6.03 8.99 -13.20
N ARG A 117 6.72 8.03 -13.76
CA ARG A 117 7.74 8.19 -14.82
C ARG A 117 7.12 7.80 -16.15
N ALA A 118 6.70 8.80 -16.91
CA ALA A 118 5.89 8.59 -18.12
C ALA A 118 6.66 7.90 -19.25
N ASP A 119 7.98 8.10 -19.33
CA ASP A 119 8.89 7.49 -20.29
C ASP A 119 8.95 5.97 -20.14
N GLU A 120 8.97 5.48 -18.90
CA GLU A 120 9.03 4.05 -18.58
C GLU A 120 7.64 3.46 -18.26
N GLY A 121 6.65 4.29 -17.94
CA GLY A 121 5.32 3.85 -17.53
C GLY A 121 5.29 3.17 -16.16
N ILE A 122 6.16 3.61 -15.25
CA ILE A 122 6.33 3.06 -13.90
C ILE A 122 6.17 4.13 -12.82
N TYR A 123 6.01 3.70 -11.59
CA TYR A 123 6.07 4.56 -10.41
C TYR A 123 7.41 4.36 -9.69
N SER A 124 8.06 5.46 -9.30
CA SER A 124 9.30 5.48 -8.52
C SER A 124 10.36 4.50 -9.05
N THR A 125 10.67 3.42 -8.34
CA THR A 125 11.71 2.44 -8.71
C THR A 125 11.20 1.34 -9.65
N GLY A 126 9.88 1.29 -9.92
CA GLY A 126 9.24 0.21 -10.66
C GLY A 126 9.23 -1.13 -9.91
N SER A 127 9.43 -1.12 -8.58
CA SER A 127 9.26 -2.34 -7.78
C SER A 127 7.80 -2.80 -7.80
N GLN A 128 7.57 -4.08 -7.52
CA GLN A 128 6.20 -4.62 -7.43
C GLN A 128 5.33 -3.79 -6.49
N LEU A 129 5.86 -3.36 -5.34
CA LEU A 129 5.14 -2.51 -4.39
C LEU A 129 4.87 -1.12 -4.96
N ASP A 130 5.88 -0.48 -5.55
CA ASP A 130 5.77 0.86 -6.12
C ASP A 130 4.75 0.92 -7.28
N MET A 131 4.52 -0.20 -7.96
CA MET A 131 3.54 -0.31 -9.02
C MET A 131 2.14 -0.69 -8.52
N CYS A 132 2.04 -1.65 -7.59
CA CYS A 132 0.77 -2.17 -7.12
C CYS A 132 0.04 -1.23 -6.17
N TYR A 133 0.74 -0.55 -5.27
CA TYR A 133 0.08 0.27 -4.25
C TYR A 133 -0.64 1.50 -4.83
N PRO A 134 -0.03 2.29 -5.74
CA PRO A 134 -0.75 3.37 -6.42
C PRO A 134 -2.02 2.92 -7.14
N MET A 135 -2.02 1.70 -7.74
CA MET A 135 -3.21 1.13 -8.36
C MET A 135 -4.31 0.86 -7.35
N LEU A 136 -3.97 0.26 -6.21
CA LEU A 136 -4.95 -0.09 -5.17
C LEU A 136 -5.59 1.11 -4.50
N VAL A 137 -4.84 2.20 -4.32
CA VAL A 137 -5.35 3.40 -3.67
C VAL A 137 -5.93 4.43 -4.65
N GLY A 138 -6.02 4.09 -5.95
CA GLY A 138 -6.64 4.95 -6.96
C GLY A 138 -5.81 6.18 -7.34
N VAL A 139 -4.49 6.07 -7.29
CA VAL A 139 -3.53 7.08 -7.75
C VAL A 139 -3.37 7.03 -9.27
N VAL A 140 -3.44 5.83 -9.85
CA VAL A 140 -3.23 5.61 -11.28
C VAL A 140 -4.46 6.09 -12.06
N PRO A 141 -4.32 7.03 -13.02
CA PRO A 141 -5.43 7.42 -13.89
C PRO A 141 -5.95 6.25 -14.73
N ASP A 142 -7.25 6.21 -15.01
CA ASP A 142 -7.90 5.15 -15.77
C ASP A 142 -7.24 4.93 -17.14
N SER A 143 -6.81 6.00 -17.81
CA SER A 143 -6.13 5.95 -19.10
C SER A 143 -4.78 5.23 -19.06
N LEU A 144 -4.15 5.15 -17.90
CA LEU A 144 -2.84 4.51 -17.70
C LEU A 144 -2.93 3.16 -16.99
N TYR A 145 -4.13 2.84 -16.46
CA TYR A 145 -4.29 1.68 -15.58
C TYR A 145 -3.83 0.36 -16.20
N ASN A 146 -4.24 0.10 -17.43
CA ASN A 146 -3.85 -1.14 -18.13
C ASN A 146 -2.34 -1.19 -18.42
N LYS A 147 -1.74 -0.07 -18.84
CA LYS A 147 -0.30 0.02 -19.07
C LYS A 147 0.50 -0.28 -17.79
N VAL A 148 0.10 0.34 -16.68
CA VAL A 148 0.76 0.10 -15.38
C VAL A 148 0.58 -1.35 -14.93
N LYS A 149 -0.62 -1.92 -15.11
CA LYS A 149 -0.89 -3.33 -14.81
C LYS A 149 -0.01 -4.29 -15.62
N GLU A 150 0.13 -4.07 -16.92
CA GLU A 150 1.02 -4.85 -17.79
C GLU A 150 2.47 -4.74 -17.34
N ASN A 151 2.92 -3.54 -16.96
CA ASN A 151 4.27 -3.31 -16.46
C ASN A 151 4.55 -4.03 -15.13
N VAL A 152 3.56 -4.22 -14.24
CA VAL A 152 3.74 -5.09 -13.05
C VAL A 152 4.15 -6.50 -13.47
N VAL A 153 3.47 -7.07 -14.45
CA VAL A 153 3.77 -8.42 -14.95
C VAL A 153 5.14 -8.46 -15.61
N THR A 154 5.39 -7.55 -16.55
CA THR A 154 6.67 -7.47 -17.28
C THR A 154 7.86 -7.30 -16.33
N MET A 155 7.78 -6.35 -15.39
CA MET A 155 8.85 -6.14 -14.41
C MET A 155 9.05 -7.35 -13.49
N THR A 156 7.98 -8.04 -13.14
CA THR A 156 8.09 -9.26 -12.34
C THR A 156 8.83 -10.36 -13.11
N GLU A 157 8.54 -10.56 -14.38
CA GLU A 157 9.19 -11.60 -15.20
C GLU A 157 10.63 -11.22 -15.55
N GLU A 158 10.86 -10.01 -16.00
CA GLU A 158 12.17 -9.60 -16.52
C GLU A 158 13.18 -9.32 -15.39
N LYS A 159 12.78 -8.49 -14.41
CA LYS A 159 13.67 -8.04 -13.34
C LYS A 159 13.75 -9.06 -12.20
N TYR A 160 12.61 -9.61 -11.79
CA TYR A 160 12.51 -10.49 -10.63
C TYR A 160 12.40 -11.99 -10.97
N LYS A 161 12.52 -12.36 -12.25
CA LYS A 161 12.48 -13.75 -12.72
C LYS A 161 11.23 -14.50 -12.25
N GLY A 162 10.12 -13.80 -12.17
CA GLY A 162 8.85 -14.36 -11.73
C GLY A 162 8.77 -14.62 -10.21
N HIS A 163 9.61 -14.00 -9.39
CA HIS A 163 9.59 -14.15 -7.93
C HIS A 163 8.77 -13.04 -7.27
N ILE A 164 8.29 -13.33 -6.06
CA ILE A 164 7.80 -12.30 -5.13
C ILE A 164 9.02 -11.54 -4.61
N ALA A 165 9.13 -10.27 -4.95
CA ALA A 165 10.26 -9.40 -4.62
C ALA A 165 9.87 -8.25 -3.68
N VAL A 166 8.80 -8.44 -2.91
CA VAL A 166 8.31 -7.49 -1.90
C VAL A 166 8.50 -8.04 -0.51
N GLY A 167 8.63 -7.13 0.44
CA GLY A 167 8.77 -7.46 1.86
C GLY A 167 7.45 -7.48 2.63
N LEU A 168 7.53 -7.27 3.94
CA LEU A 168 6.38 -7.39 4.85
C LEU A 168 5.21 -6.46 4.51
N VAL A 169 5.49 -5.24 4.03
CA VAL A 169 4.46 -4.28 3.62
C VAL A 169 3.93 -4.64 2.24
N GLY A 170 4.80 -5.05 1.34
CA GLY A 170 4.46 -5.30 -0.05
C GLY A 170 3.68 -6.59 -0.30
N VAL A 171 3.88 -7.66 0.48
CA VAL A 171 3.19 -8.94 0.27
C VAL A 171 1.67 -8.82 0.33
N PRO A 172 1.04 -8.23 1.35
CA PRO A 172 -0.42 -8.05 1.36
C PRO A 172 -0.90 -7.14 0.23
N ILE A 173 -0.15 -6.10 -0.13
CA ILE A 173 -0.48 -5.18 -1.22
C ILE A 173 -0.44 -5.89 -2.57
N LEU A 174 0.61 -6.64 -2.86
CA LEU A 174 0.74 -7.43 -4.08
C LEU A 174 -0.35 -8.50 -4.18
N THR A 175 -0.69 -9.15 -3.07
CA THR A 175 -1.77 -10.13 -2.98
C THR A 175 -3.12 -9.50 -3.31
N GLU A 176 -3.45 -8.38 -2.68
CA GLU A 176 -4.70 -7.65 -2.91
C GLU A 176 -4.77 -7.13 -4.36
N TRP A 177 -3.67 -6.62 -4.90
CA TRP A 177 -3.58 -6.23 -6.30
C TRP A 177 -3.88 -7.41 -7.23
N ALA A 178 -3.31 -8.58 -6.97
CA ALA A 178 -3.55 -9.77 -7.78
C ALA A 178 -5.02 -10.20 -7.77
N VAL A 179 -5.67 -10.14 -6.60
CA VAL A 179 -7.10 -10.46 -6.46
C VAL A 179 -7.95 -9.46 -7.26
N ARG A 180 -7.76 -8.15 -7.06
CA ARG A 180 -8.56 -7.12 -7.71
C ARG A 180 -8.36 -7.08 -9.23
N ASN A 181 -7.17 -7.41 -9.70
CA ASN A 181 -6.82 -7.39 -11.12
C ASN A 181 -6.99 -8.74 -11.84
N LYS A 182 -7.56 -9.75 -11.16
CA LYS A 182 -7.74 -11.11 -11.69
C LYS A 182 -6.40 -11.74 -12.12
N GLN A 183 -5.34 -11.47 -11.36
CA GLN A 183 -3.98 -11.98 -11.56
C GLN A 183 -3.61 -13.04 -10.52
N VAL A 184 -4.60 -13.77 -9.99
CA VAL A 184 -4.38 -14.78 -8.93
C VAL A 184 -3.51 -15.92 -9.41
N ASP A 185 -3.71 -16.38 -10.65
CA ASP A 185 -2.88 -17.45 -11.23
C ASP A 185 -1.42 -17.01 -11.38
N PHE A 186 -1.19 -15.77 -11.82
CA PHE A 186 0.14 -15.18 -11.92
C PHE A 186 0.81 -15.11 -10.53
N PHE A 187 0.09 -14.62 -9.52
CA PHE A 187 0.60 -14.59 -8.15
C PHE A 187 0.89 -16.00 -7.61
N TYR A 188 0.02 -16.97 -7.91
CA TYR A 188 0.22 -18.35 -7.53
C TYR A 188 1.46 -18.98 -8.16
N GLN A 189 1.78 -18.66 -9.43
CA GLN A 189 3.02 -19.12 -10.05
C GLN A 189 4.26 -18.55 -9.37
N MET A 190 4.23 -17.29 -8.92
CA MET A 190 5.32 -16.71 -8.11
C MET A 190 5.51 -17.49 -6.80
N MET A 191 4.42 -17.84 -6.10
CA MET A 191 4.49 -18.63 -4.86
C MET A 191 5.08 -20.02 -5.06
N LYS A 192 4.91 -20.62 -6.24
CA LYS A 192 5.41 -21.97 -6.56
C LYS A 192 6.89 -22.02 -6.90
N LYS A 193 7.60 -20.90 -6.96
CA LYS A 193 9.04 -20.89 -7.22
C LYS A 193 9.81 -21.67 -6.17
N ARG A 194 10.67 -22.58 -6.63
CA ARG A 194 11.50 -23.49 -5.80
C ARG A 194 12.93 -23.02 -5.64
N ASP A 195 13.34 -22.04 -6.43
CA ASP A 195 14.62 -21.38 -6.35
C ASP A 195 14.53 -20.13 -5.45
N TYR A 196 15.65 -19.66 -4.92
CA TYR A 196 15.69 -18.47 -4.06
C TYR A 196 15.27 -17.22 -4.86
N PRO A 197 14.41 -16.36 -4.30
CA PRO A 197 13.78 -16.34 -2.97
C PRO A 197 12.33 -16.89 -2.95
N GLY A 198 12.05 -18.01 -3.58
CA GLY A 198 10.71 -18.59 -3.68
C GLY A 198 10.15 -19.09 -2.34
N TYR A 199 8.82 -19.05 -2.17
CA TYR A 199 8.18 -19.57 -0.96
C TYR A 199 8.40 -21.07 -0.79
N LEU A 200 8.35 -21.87 -1.87
CA LEU A 200 8.64 -23.29 -1.78
C LEU A 200 10.12 -23.57 -1.47
N TYR A 201 11.02 -22.68 -1.86
CA TYR A 201 12.43 -22.76 -1.45
C TYR A 201 12.57 -22.62 0.07
N MET A 202 11.89 -21.66 0.67
CA MET A 202 11.90 -21.46 2.12
C MET A 202 11.32 -22.66 2.88
N ILE A 203 10.24 -23.25 2.38
CA ILE A 203 9.62 -24.44 2.99
C ILE A 203 10.60 -25.61 2.94
N CYS A 204 11.31 -25.81 1.83
CA CYS A 204 12.33 -26.86 1.72
C CYS A 204 13.47 -26.67 2.74
N LEU A 205 13.90 -25.43 3.00
CA LEU A 205 14.94 -25.13 3.99
C LEU A 205 14.47 -25.40 5.42
N LEU A 206 13.21 -25.07 5.74
CA LEU A 206 12.65 -25.33 7.09
C LEU A 206 12.56 -26.82 7.39
N TYR A 207 12.30 -27.66 6.39
CA TYR A 207 12.27 -29.13 6.57
C TYR A 207 13.68 -29.74 6.73
N THR A 208 14.73 -29.03 6.35
CA THR A 208 16.11 -29.52 6.48
C THR A 208 16.83 -29.02 7.74
N SER A 209 16.26 -28.07 8.46
CA SER A 209 16.87 -27.51 9.67
C SER A 209 16.51 -28.25 10.96
N ASP A 210 15.51 -29.13 10.95
CA ASP A 210 15.06 -29.94 12.09
C ASP A 210 15.41 -31.44 11.96
N ALA A 211 16.31 -31.77 11.05
CA ALA A 211 16.78 -33.15 10.86
C ALA A 211 18.16 -33.38 11.51
#